data_d89a91d24ab482df83a89ab8d2c52456
#
_entry.id   d89a91d24ab482df83a89ab8d2c52456
#
_cell.length_a   1.000
_cell.length_b   1.000
_cell.length_c   1.000
_cell.angle_alpha   90.00
_cell.angle_beta   90.00
_cell.angle_gamma   90.00
#
_symmetry.space_group_name_H-M   'P 1'
#
loop_
_entity.id
_entity.type
_entity.pdbx_description
1 polymer ?
#
loop_
_entity_poly.entity_id
_entity_poly.type
_entity_poly.pdbx_seq_one_letter_code
_entity_poly.pdbx_strand_id
1 'polypeptide(L)'
;MKLHYMGKFNLDPDSLPQAEHKPGAVEFKEADSMKKLSVIANTVACIILVILGAAAFFRIVPVAEPKSATITWFAALLGSIVIIFPHELLHALCFKKDVYLYTNLKQGMLFVIGTETMSKDRFIFMSMLPNLIFGIVPYVIGMIFPKFIFLTMFGMICTSIGAGDYYNVFNAIRQVPKNGRVYMSGMRSYWYVEE
;
A
#
# COMPACT_ATOMS: atom_id res chain seq x y z
N MET A 1 -1.78 -11.30 -17.41
CA MET A 1 -1.51 -9.92 -16.99
C MET A 1 -0.41 -9.34 -17.88
N LYS A 2 -0.60 -8.12 -18.37
CA LYS A 2 0.42 -7.34 -19.08
C LYS A 2 0.58 -6.01 -18.36
N LEU A 3 1.81 -5.67 -17.95
CA LEU A 3 2.13 -4.41 -17.28
C LEU A 3 2.56 -3.37 -18.32
N HIS A 4 1.90 -2.23 -18.31
CA HIS A 4 2.17 -1.10 -19.21
C HIS A 4 2.77 0.05 -18.39
N TYR A 5 3.99 0.49 -18.73
CA TYR A 5 4.55 1.69 -18.14
C TYR A 5 4.06 2.94 -18.90
N MET A 6 3.32 3.80 -18.20
CA MET A 6 2.66 4.97 -18.78
C MET A 6 3.46 6.28 -18.56
N GLY A 7 4.59 6.19 -17.89
CA GLY A 7 5.42 7.36 -17.64
C GLY A 7 4.90 8.23 -16.49
N LYS A 8 5.09 9.55 -16.62
CA LYS A 8 4.76 10.50 -15.56
C LYS A 8 3.27 10.81 -15.53
N PHE A 9 2.63 10.56 -14.38
CA PHE A 9 1.25 11.00 -14.12
C PHE A 9 1.20 12.53 -14.02
N ASN A 10 0.31 13.15 -14.79
CA ASN A 10 0.15 14.60 -14.92
C ASN A 10 -0.77 15.23 -13.85
N LEU A 11 -1.24 14.44 -12.86
CA LEU A 11 -2.19 14.81 -11.82
C LEU A 11 -3.63 15.02 -12.32
N ASP A 12 -3.91 14.65 -13.55
CA ASP A 12 -5.25 14.65 -14.14
C ASP A 12 -5.88 13.25 -14.01
N PRO A 13 -6.91 13.07 -13.14
CA PRO A 13 -7.58 11.78 -12.97
C PRO A 13 -8.23 11.25 -14.24
N ASP A 14 -8.64 12.13 -15.17
CA ASP A 14 -9.29 11.74 -16.42
C ASP A 14 -8.33 11.11 -17.41
N SER A 15 -7.01 11.33 -17.22
CA SER A 15 -5.95 10.68 -18.02
C SER A 15 -5.69 9.22 -17.63
N LEU A 16 -6.31 8.74 -16.54
CA LEU A 16 -6.14 7.37 -16.05
C LEU A 16 -7.14 6.42 -16.73
N PRO A 17 -6.83 5.09 -16.77
CA PRO A 17 -7.74 4.10 -17.33
C PRO A 17 -9.10 4.14 -16.66
N GLN A 18 -10.14 4.27 -17.48
CA GLN A 18 -11.53 4.28 -17.05
C GLN A 18 -12.18 2.93 -17.30
N ALA A 19 -12.94 2.44 -16.33
CA ALA A 19 -13.76 1.26 -16.48
C ALA A 19 -15.16 1.63 -16.95
N GLU A 20 -15.78 0.76 -17.71
CA GLU A 20 -17.22 0.83 -17.94
C GLU A 20 -17.98 0.52 -16.65
N HIS A 21 -18.86 1.43 -16.23
CA HIS A 21 -19.62 1.25 -15.00
C HIS A 21 -20.62 0.09 -15.13
N LYS A 22 -20.65 -0.74 -14.11
CA LYS A 22 -21.55 -1.88 -14.03
C LYS A 22 -22.94 -1.44 -13.53
N PRO A 23 -24.03 -2.10 -13.96
CA PRO A 23 -25.36 -1.85 -13.43
C PRO A 23 -25.35 -1.95 -11.90
N GLY A 24 -25.98 -0.99 -11.22
CA GLY A 24 -26.01 -0.96 -9.77
C GLY A 24 -24.68 -0.64 -9.08
N ALA A 25 -23.66 -0.19 -9.82
CA ALA A 25 -22.37 0.16 -9.22
C ALA A 25 -22.48 1.38 -8.31
N VAL A 26 -21.88 1.26 -7.14
CA VAL A 26 -21.82 2.29 -6.10
C VAL A 26 -20.38 2.74 -5.94
N GLU A 27 -20.14 4.05 -6.00
CA GLU A 27 -18.84 4.62 -5.72
C GLU A 27 -18.49 4.49 -4.23
N PHE A 28 -17.24 4.16 -3.92
CA PHE A 28 -16.76 4.15 -2.54
C PHE A 28 -16.82 5.57 -1.96
N LYS A 29 -17.21 5.66 -0.70
CA LYS A 29 -17.07 6.90 0.08
C LYS A 29 -15.62 7.06 0.49
N GLU A 30 -14.83 7.60 -0.41
CA GLU A 30 -13.39 7.86 -0.25
C GLU A 30 -13.12 9.36 -0.02
N ALA A 31 -11.85 9.69 0.21
CA ALA A 31 -11.42 11.08 0.26
C ALA A 31 -11.73 11.79 -1.08
N ASP A 32 -12.34 12.94 -1.00
CA ASP A 32 -12.82 13.73 -2.15
C ASP A 32 -11.69 14.43 -2.94
N SER A 33 -10.49 14.47 -2.37
CA SER A 33 -9.31 15.11 -2.99
C SER A 33 -8.02 14.39 -2.64
N MET A 34 -7.03 14.47 -3.54
CA MET A 34 -5.68 13.95 -3.31
C MET A 34 -5.04 14.54 -2.06
N LYS A 35 -5.30 15.82 -1.75
CA LYS A 35 -4.81 16.47 -0.52
C LYS A 35 -5.37 15.79 0.72
N LYS A 36 -6.67 15.54 0.76
CA LYS A 36 -7.33 14.89 1.91
C LYS A 36 -6.86 13.44 2.07
N LEU A 37 -6.76 12.71 0.95
CA LEU A 37 -6.22 11.35 0.95
C LEU A 37 -4.79 11.33 1.51
N SER A 38 -3.92 12.24 1.05
CA SER A 38 -2.54 12.36 1.53
C SER A 38 -2.48 12.67 3.03
N VAL A 39 -3.34 13.56 3.53
CA VAL A 39 -3.40 13.86 4.99
C VAL A 39 -3.81 12.61 5.77
N ILE A 40 -4.84 11.88 5.33
CA ILE A 40 -5.28 10.65 6.00
C ILE A 40 -4.15 9.60 5.99
N ALA A 41 -3.56 9.33 4.83
CA ALA A 41 -2.50 8.34 4.69
C ALA A 41 -1.27 8.69 5.54
N ASN A 42 -0.80 9.94 5.51
CA ASN A 42 0.34 10.35 6.33
C ASN A 42 0.03 10.29 7.84
N THR A 43 -1.19 10.65 8.25
CA THR A 43 -1.60 10.54 9.66
C THR A 43 -1.59 9.08 10.12
N VAL A 44 -2.16 8.17 9.33
CA VAL A 44 -2.15 6.73 9.62
C VAL A 44 -0.72 6.19 9.62
N ALA A 45 0.11 6.56 8.65
CA ALA A 45 1.52 6.19 8.60
C ALA A 45 2.28 6.63 9.86
N CYS A 46 2.11 7.88 10.31
CA CYS A 46 2.72 8.38 11.53
C CYS A 46 2.26 7.61 12.78
N ILE A 47 0.96 7.33 12.89
CA ILE A 47 0.42 6.55 14.03
C ILE A 47 1.04 5.15 14.05
N ILE A 48 1.06 4.45 12.91
CA ILE A 48 1.67 3.12 12.79
C ILE A 48 3.16 3.18 13.16
N LEU A 49 3.89 4.15 12.60
CA LEU A 49 5.32 4.33 12.86
C LEU A 49 5.61 4.56 14.35
N VAL A 50 4.80 5.39 15.02
CA VAL A 50 4.95 5.65 16.46
C VAL A 50 4.67 4.40 17.29
N ILE A 51 3.59 3.67 16.98
CA ILE A 51 3.22 2.45 17.73
C ILE A 51 4.29 1.36 17.55
N LEU A 52 4.66 1.06 16.30
CA LEU A 52 5.67 0.04 16.02
C LEU A 52 7.06 0.47 16.50
N GLY A 53 7.39 1.76 16.38
CA GLY A 53 8.64 2.34 16.87
C GLY A 53 8.77 2.27 18.40
N ALA A 54 7.71 2.57 19.13
CA ALA A 54 7.70 2.42 20.58
C ALA A 54 7.92 0.95 20.99
N ALA A 55 7.22 -0.01 20.36
CA ALA A 55 7.43 -1.43 20.62
C ALA A 55 8.87 -1.88 20.27
N ALA A 56 9.38 -1.45 19.11
CA ALA A 56 10.75 -1.73 18.67
C ALA A 56 11.80 -1.13 19.62
N PHE A 57 11.57 0.08 20.13
CA PHE A 57 12.47 0.73 21.08
C PHE A 57 12.74 -0.14 22.31
N PHE A 58 11.69 -0.61 22.98
CA PHE A 58 11.83 -1.45 24.17
C PHE A 58 12.45 -2.82 23.88
N ARG A 59 12.33 -3.30 22.64
CA ARG A 59 12.83 -4.63 22.26
C ARG A 59 14.26 -4.61 21.71
N ILE A 60 14.63 -3.57 20.97
CA ILE A 60 15.88 -3.50 20.24
C ILE A 60 16.97 -2.76 21.02
N VAL A 61 16.64 -1.64 21.68
CA VAL A 61 17.65 -0.82 22.39
C VAL A 61 18.47 -1.61 23.40
N PRO A 62 17.93 -2.54 24.21
CA PRO A 62 18.72 -3.30 25.16
C PRO A 62 19.80 -4.21 24.54
N VAL A 63 19.69 -4.54 23.25
CA VAL A 63 20.59 -5.47 22.55
C VAL A 63 21.36 -4.82 21.40
N ALA A 64 21.03 -3.59 21.05
CA ALA A 64 21.63 -2.87 19.92
C ALA A 64 22.92 -2.17 20.34
N GLU A 65 23.98 -2.38 19.58
CA GLU A 65 25.18 -1.55 19.67
C GLU A 65 24.90 -0.24 18.89
N PRO A 66 25.09 0.97 19.52
CA PRO A 66 24.62 2.23 18.95
C PRO A 66 25.13 2.54 17.54
N LYS A 67 26.40 2.27 17.25
CA LYS A 67 27.00 2.52 15.94
C LYS A 67 26.39 1.61 14.86
N SER A 68 26.23 0.33 15.15
CA SER A 68 25.63 -0.61 14.21
C SER A 68 24.14 -0.34 14.00
N ALA A 69 23.42 0.08 15.04
CA ALA A 69 22.02 0.47 14.96
C ALA A 69 21.81 1.68 14.03
N THR A 70 22.68 2.68 14.10
CA THR A 70 22.63 3.86 13.22
C THR A 70 22.83 3.47 11.76
N ILE A 71 23.86 2.68 11.45
CA ILE A 71 24.13 2.20 10.08
C ILE A 71 22.93 1.39 9.57
N THR A 72 22.40 0.51 10.41
CA THR A 72 21.25 -0.34 10.08
C THR A 72 19.98 0.49 9.81
N TRP A 73 19.77 1.59 10.56
CA TRP A 73 18.67 2.51 10.33
C TRP A 73 18.74 3.13 8.93
N PHE A 74 19.91 3.65 8.52
CA PHE A 74 20.09 4.20 7.17
C PHE A 74 19.92 3.14 6.08
N ALA A 75 20.43 1.93 6.30
CA ALA A 75 20.23 0.83 5.37
C ALA A 75 18.75 0.44 5.23
N ALA A 76 17.99 0.42 6.34
CA ALA A 76 16.57 0.13 6.34
C ALA A 76 15.76 1.22 5.62
N LEU A 77 16.11 2.49 5.84
CA LEU A 77 15.50 3.62 5.14
C LEU A 77 15.78 3.55 3.64
N LEU A 78 17.01 3.31 3.22
CA LEU A 78 17.36 3.16 1.81
C LEU A 78 16.64 1.94 1.19
N GLY A 79 16.63 0.82 1.90
CA GLY A 79 15.91 -0.39 1.49
C GLY A 79 14.42 -0.15 1.29
N SER A 80 13.78 0.63 2.18
CA SER A 80 12.37 0.96 2.07
C SER A 80 12.04 1.85 0.86
N ILE A 81 12.98 2.68 0.41
CA ILE A 81 12.85 3.46 -0.83
C ILE A 81 12.96 2.54 -2.05
N VAL A 82 13.96 1.64 -2.05
CA VAL A 82 14.18 0.71 -3.17
C VAL A 82 12.99 -0.23 -3.35
N ILE A 83 12.34 -0.64 -2.26
CA ILE A 83 11.23 -1.59 -2.30
C ILE A 83 9.91 -0.99 -2.84
N ILE A 84 9.78 0.32 -3.01
CA ILE A 84 8.56 0.95 -3.52
C ILE A 84 8.16 0.36 -4.88
N PHE A 85 9.12 0.13 -5.78
CA PHE A 85 8.82 -0.47 -7.09
C PHE A 85 8.40 -1.95 -6.98
N PRO A 86 9.12 -2.85 -6.28
CA PRO A 86 8.63 -4.20 -6.00
C PRO A 86 7.28 -4.26 -5.28
N HIS A 87 6.98 -3.29 -4.41
CA HIS A 87 5.69 -3.17 -3.73
C HIS A 87 4.55 -3.02 -4.76
N GLU A 88 4.68 -2.06 -5.67
CA GLU A 88 3.70 -1.84 -6.74
C GLU A 88 3.61 -3.04 -7.70
N LEU A 89 4.74 -3.71 -7.94
CA LEU A 89 4.75 -4.92 -8.77
C LEU A 89 3.94 -6.06 -8.13
N LEU A 90 3.95 -6.20 -6.80
CA LEU A 90 3.11 -7.17 -6.10
C LEU A 90 1.62 -6.86 -6.25
N HIS A 91 1.22 -5.59 -6.20
CA HIS A 91 -0.16 -5.21 -6.54
C HIS A 91 -0.49 -5.62 -7.98
N ALA A 92 0.39 -5.28 -8.94
CA ALA A 92 0.20 -5.61 -10.34
C ALA A 92 0.01 -7.12 -10.56
N LEU A 93 0.81 -7.97 -9.92
CA LEU A 93 0.74 -9.44 -10.02
C LEU A 93 -0.60 -10.02 -9.57
N CYS A 94 -1.39 -9.30 -8.78
CA CYS A 94 -2.71 -9.71 -8.37
C CYS A 94 -3.79 -9.52 -9.45
N PHE A 95 -3.50 -8.79 -10.53
CA PHE A 95 -4.40 -8.62 -11.66
C PHE A 95 -4.23 -9.76 -12.68
N LYS A 96 -5.29 -10.10 -13.39
CA LYS A 96 -5.29 -11.07 -14.50
C LYS A 96 -5.26 -10.38 -15.86
N LYS A 97 -5.76 -9.14 -15.93
CA LYS A 97 -5.82 -8.29 -17.12
C LYS A 97 -4.69 -7.27 -17.14
N ASP A 98 -4.79 -6.30 -18.03
CA ASP A 98 -3.81 -5.24 -18.20
C ASP A 98 -3.78 -4.31 -17.00
N VAL A 99 -2.57 -3.91 -16.61
CA VAL A 99 -2.27 -3.03 -15.48
C VAL A 99 -1.34 -1.94 -15.94
N TYR A 100 -1.55 -0.74 -15.45
CA TYR A 100 -0.85 0.46 -15.86
C TYR A 100 -0.07 1.04 -14.70
N LEU A 101 1.25 1.17 -14.88
CA LEU A 101 2.18 1.75 -13.90
C LEU A 101 2.44 3.21 -14.22
N TYR A 102 2.24 4.06 -13.25
CA TYR A 102 2.49 5.50 -13.31
C TYR A 102 3.52 5.93 -12.28
N THR A 103 4.27 6.98 -12.62
CA THR A 103 5.24 7.62 -11.72
C THR A 103 4.97 9.12 -11.63
N ASN A 104 5.12 9.70 -10.45
CA ASN A 104 5.30 11.14 -10.28
C ASN A 104 6.22 11.41 -9.09
N LEU A 105 7.53 11.30 -9.33
CA LEU A 105 8.56 11.39 -8.29
C LEU A 105 8.57 12.75 -7.57
N LYS A 106 8.10 13.83 -8.22
CA LYS A 106 7.97 15.16 -7.57
C LYS A 106 6.93 15.16 -6.46
N GLN A 107 5.92 14.27 -6.57
CA GLN A 107 4.87 14.08 -5.57
C GLN A 107 5.11 12.82 -4.72
N GLY A 108 6.24 12.14 -4.89
CA GLY A 108 6.51 10.86 -4.23
C GLY A 108 5.56 9.74 -4.63
N MET A 109 4.99 9.81 -5.85
CA MET A 109 4.00 8.84 -6.31
C MET A 109 4.62 7.81 -7.24
N LEU A 110 4.39 6.56 -6.92
CA LEU A 110 4.50 5.39 -7.80
C LEU A 110 3.27 4.54 -7.50
N PHE A 111 2.50 4.18 -8.50
CA PHE A 111 1.29 3.40 -8.30
C PHE A 111 0.89 2.63 -9.56
N VAL A 112 0.17 1.53 -9.35
CA VAL A 112 -0.46 0.76 -10.42
C VAL A 112 -1.97 0.92 -10.40
N ILE A 113 -2.55 0.93 -11.58
CA ILE A 113 -4.00 0.95 -11.79
C ILE A 113 -4.39 -0.14 -12.77
N GLY A 114 -5.46 -0.87 -12.43
CA GLY A 114 -6.13 -1.82 -13.30
C GLY A 114 -7.63 -1.68 -13.17
N THR A 115 -8.34 -1.76 -14.28
CA THR A 115 -9.81 -1.64 -14.34
C THR A 115 -10.52 -2.99 -14.21
N GLU A 116 -9.76 -4.06 -13.90
CA GLU A 116 -10.31 -5.39 -13.73
C GLU A 116 -11.24 -5.47 -12.53
N THR A 117 -12.40 -6.06 -12.71
CA THR A 117 -13.30 -6.42 -11.61
C THR A 117 -12.77 -7.64 -10.85
N MET A 118 -12.77 -7.54 -9.54
CA MET A 118 -12.35 -8.64 -8.65
C MET A 118 -13.30 -8.81 -7.47
N SER A 119 -13.26 -9.96 -6.80
CA SER A 119 -14.01 -10.14 -5.56
C SER A 119 -13.48 -9.26 -4.45
N LYS A 120 -14.31 -8.95 -3.45
CA LYS A 120 -13.91 -8.22 -2.24
C LYS A 120 -12.65 -8.81 -1.60
N ASP A 121 -12.60 -10.13 -1.43
CA ASP A 121 -11.48 -10.81 -0.76
C ASP A 121 -10.19 -10.69 -1.58
N ARG A 122 -10.27 -10.78 -2.91
CA ARG A 122 -9.12 -10.58 -3.79
C ARG A 122 -8.62 -9.14 -3.76
N PHE A 123 -9.51 -8.16 -3.70
CA PHE A 123 -9.14 -6.75 -3.56
C PHE A 123 -8.42 -6.49 -2.24
N ILE A 124 -8.93 -7.03 -1.13
CA ILE A 124 -8.28 -6.95 0.19
C ILE A 124 -6.92 -7.64 0.17
N PHE A 125 -6.84 -8.86 -0.40
CA PHE A 125 -5.58 -9.59 -0.52
C PHE A 125 -4.56 -8.81 -1.35
N MET A 126 -4.94 -8.28 -2.50
CA MET A 126 -4.10 -7.45 -3.35
C MET A 126 -3.54 -6.25 -2.59
N SER A 127 -4.40 -5.51 -1.87
CA SER A 127 -3.97 -4.34 -1.10
C SER A 127 -3.06 -4.71 0.08
N MET A 128 -3.25 -5.88 0.69
CA MET A 128 -2.44 -6.29 1.85
C MET A 128 -1.12 -6.97 1.49
N LEU A 129 -1.02 -7.59 0.31
CA LEU A 129 0.08 -8.47 -0.04
C LEU A 129 1.48 -7.83 0.09
N PRO A 130 1.75 -6.64 -0.47
CA PRO A 130 3.07 -6.02 -0.31
C PRO A 130 3.38 -5.67 1.15
N ASN A 131 2.38 -5.20 1.88
CA ASN A 131 2.52 -4.85 3.29
C ASN A 131 2.81 -6.06 4.18
N LEU A 132 2.26 -7.21 3.85
CA LEU A 132 2.59 -8.47 4.53
C LEU A 132 4.04 -8.86 4.25
N ILE A 133 4.45 -8.86 2.98
CA ILE A 133 5.78 -9.37 2.54
C ILE A 133 6.89 -8.44 3.00
N PHE A 134 6.78 -7.13 2.79
CA PHE A 134 7.85 -6.17 3.04
C PHE A 134 7.74 -5.45 4.38
N GLY A 135 6.57 -5.42 4.99
CA GLY A 135 6.30 -4.74 6.24
C GLY A 135 6.14 -5.70 7.41
N ILE A 136 4.96 -6.28 7.55
CA ILE A 136 4.54 -7.03 8.74
C ILE A 136 5.44 -8.23 9.02
N VAL A 137 5.73 -9.06 8.02
CA VAL A 137 6.54 -10.27 8.22
C VAL A 137 7.97 -9.93 8.64
N PRO A 138 8.72 -9.04 7.96
CA PRO A 138 10.04 -8.63 8.45
C PRO A 138 10.02 -8.03 9.84
N TYR A 139 9.04 -7.15 10.14
CA TYR A 139 8.90 -6.56 11.47
C TYR A 139 8.72 -7.63 12.55
N VAL A 140 7.80 -8.57 12.36
CA VAL A 140 7.53 -9.65 13.32
C VAL A 140 8.77 -10.53 13.51
N ILE A 141 9.46 -10.91 12.44
CA ILE A 141 10.70 -11.70 12.53
C ILE A 141 11.76 -10.95 13.34
N GLY A 142 11.97 -9.66 13.07
CA GLY A 142 12.91 -8.84 13.81
C GLY A 142 12.53 -8.66 15.28
N MET A 143 11.24 -8.57 15.60
CA MET A 143 10.77 -8.49 16.98
C MET A 143 10.93 -9.82 17.75
N ILE A 144 10.80 -10.97 17.07
CA ILE A 144 11.06 -12.30 17.66
C ILE A 144 12.57 -12.48 17.88
N PHE A 145 13.38 -12.10 16.90
CA PHE A 145 14.84 -12.24 16.91
C PHE A 145 15.53 -10.88 16.90
N PRO A 146 15.71 -10.21 18.07
CA PRO A 146 16.17 -8.82 18.15
C PRO A 146 17.54 -8.52 17.52
N LYS A 147 18.35 -9.56 17.29
CA LYS A 147 19.60 -9.43 16.54
C LYS A 147 19.42 -9.02 15.08
N PHE A 148 18.25 -9.24 14.51
CA PHE A 148 17.89 -8.82 13.14
C PHE A 148 17.33 -7.40 13.12
N ILE A 149 18.08 -6.44 13.65
CA ILE A 149 17.70 -5.02 13.78
C ILE A 149 17.21 -4.46 12.44
N PHE A 150 17.87 -4.83 11.33
CA PHE A 150 17.47 -4.43 9.98
C PHE A 150 16.03 -4.81 9.67
N LEU A 151 15.62 -6.04 9.95
CA LEU A 151 14.26 -6.50 9.66
C LEU A 151 13.21 -5.74 10.47
N THR A 152 13.51 -5.43 11.74
CA THR A 152 12.60 -4.61 12.57
C THR A 152 12.45 -3.22 12.00
N MET A 153 13.56 -2.53 11.71
CA MET A 153 13.53 -1.15 11.22
C MET A 153 12.92 -1.07 9.81
N PHE A 154 13.35 -1.93 8.91
CA PHE A 154 12.82 -2.04 7.54
C PHE A 154 11.32 -2.35 7.53
N GLY A 155 10.93 -3.41 8.26
CA GLY A 155 9.53 -3.82 8.33
C GLY A 155 8.62 -2.75 8.95
N MET A 156 9.09 -2.05 9.99
CA MET A 156 8.38 -0.93 10.60
C MET A 156 8.13 0.20 9.58
N ILE A 157 9.16 0.61 8.83
CA ILE A 157 9.04 1.66 7.82
C ILE A 157 8.09 1.20 6.71
N CYS A 158 8.29 -0.01 6.15
CA CYS A 158 7.46 -0.53 5.07
C CYS A 158 5.99 -0.69 5.49
N THR A 159 5.72 -1.16 6.73
CA THR A 159 4.35 -1.21 7.28
C THR A 159 3.73 0.19 7.34
N SER A 160 4.51 1.20 7.71
CA SER A 160 3.99 2.57 7.86
C SER A 160 3.66 3.21 6.51
N ILE A 161 4.51 3.05 5.49
CA ILE A 161 4.26 3.64 4.17
C ILE A 161 3.11 2.98 3.40
N GLY A 162 2.69 1.77 3.78
CA GLY A 162 1.50 1.09 3.24
C GLY A 162 0.16 1.66 3.70
N ALA A 163 0.12 2.83 4.32
CA ALA A 163 -1.11 3.42 4.88
C ALA A 163 -2.24 3.61 3.86
N GLY A 164 -1.91 3.86 2.59
CA GLY A 164 -2.89 3.94 1.49
C GLY A 164 -3.60 2.61 1.26
N ASP A 165 -2.88 1.50 1.34
CA ASP A 165 -3.46 0.17 1.17
C ASP A 165 -4.39 -0.20 2.32
N TYR A 166 -4.02 0.16 3.56
CA TYR A 166 -4.90 -0.04 4.71
C TYR A 166 -6.18 0.79 4.59
N TYR A 167 -6.09 1.98 4.01
CA TYR A 167 -7.27 2.80 3.72
C TYR A 167 -8.19 2.11 2.70
N ASN A 168 -7.63 1.52 1.64
CA ASN A 168 -8.37 0.74 0.65
C ASN A 168 -9.04 -0.49 1.30
N VAL A 169 -8.31 -1.22 2.13
CA VAL A 169 -8.84 -2.38 2.88
C VAL A 169 -9.95 -1.97 3.82
N PHE A 170 -9.77 -0.90 4.59
CA PHE A 170 -10.79 -0.37 5.49
C PHE A 170 -12.08 -0.03 4.74
N ASN A 171 -11.98 0.68 3.62
CA ASN A 171 -13.11 1.04 2.78
C ASN A 171 -13.80 -0.21 2.21
N ALA A 172 -13.05 -1.18 1.71
CA ALA A 172 -13.60 -2.42 1.18
C ALA A 172 -14.33 -3.24 2.26
N ILE A 173 -13.75 -3.37 3.45
CA ILE A 173 -14.39 -4.09 4.57
C ILE A 173 -15.70 -3.42 4.95
N ARG A 174 -15.71 -2.08 5.05
CA ARG A 174 -16.86 -1.32 5.57
C ARG A 174 -18.00 -1.16 4.57
N GLN A 175 -17.68 -1.03 3.27
CA GLN A 175 -18.65 -0.61 2.28
C GLN A 175 -19.10 -1.74 1.35
N VAL A 176 -18.26 -2.73 1.10
CA VAL A 176 -18.55 -3.79 0.14
C VAL A 176 -19.20 -4.98 0.85
N PRO A 177 -20.37 -5.46 0.42
CA PRO A 177 -20.99 -6.68 0.95
C PRO A 177 -20.13 -7.92 0.65
N LYS A 178 -20.39 -9.04 1.35
CA LYS A 178 -19.58 -10.27 1.26
C LYS A 178 -19.44 -10.81 -0.16
N ASN A 179 -20.53 -10.76 -0.96
CA ASN A 179 -20.57 -11.19 -2.35
C ASN A 179 -20.30 -10.05 -3.36
N GLY A 180 -19.84 -8.88 -2.88
CA GLY A 180 -19.58 -7.73 -3.71
C GLY A 180 -18.35 -7.89 -4.60
N ARG A 181 -18.42 -7.24 -5.76
CA ARG A 181 -17.33 -7.09 -6.73
C ARG A 181 -16.79 -5.67 -6.64
N VAL A 182 -15.48 -5.52 -6.78
CA VAL A 182 -14.78 -4.22 -6.72
C VAL A 182 -14.03 -4.02 -8.02
N TYR A 183 -14.03 -2.80 -8.53
CA TYR A 183 -13.19 -2.36 -9.64
C TYR A 183 -12.78 -0.90 -9.45
N MET A 184 -11.72 -0.49 -10.14
CA MET A 184 -11.27 0.90 -10.17
C MET A 184 -11.61 1.53 -11.51
N SER A 185 -11.95 2.82 -11.48
CA SER A 185 -12.11 3.67 -12.66
C SER A 185 -11.45 5.02 -12.36
N GLY A 186 -10.38 5.33 -13.07
CA GLY A 186 -9.50 6.43 -12.69
C GLY A 186 -8.96 6.27 -11.29
N MET A 187 -9.09 7.31 -10.46
CA MET A 187 -8.66 7.32 -9.05
C MET A 187 -9.74 6.86 -8.08
N ARG A 188 -10.90 6.39 -8.57
CA ARG A 188 -12.05 6.01 -7.74
C ARG A 188 -12.26 4.51 -7.73
N SER A 189 -12.70 4.00 -6.58
CA SER A 189 -13.11 2.62 -6.41
C SER A 189 -14.63 2.52 -6.46
N TYR A 190 -15.12 1.43 -7.06
CA TYR A 190 -16.55 1.14 -7.21
C TYR A 190 -16.82 -0.30 -6.78
N TRP A 191 -18.01 -0.54 -6.28
CA TRP A 191 -18.47 -1.89 -6.01
C TRP A 191 -19.89 -2.11 -6.53
N TYR A 192 -20.22 -3.37 -6.83
CA TYR A 192 -21.57 -3.81 -7.19
C TYR A 192 -21.78 -5.25 -6.74
N VAL A 193 -23.02 -5.72 -6.79
CA VAL A 193 -23.37 -7.13 -6.57
C VAL A 193 -23.86 -7.69 -7.89
N GLU A 194 -23.32 -8.84 -8.29
CA GLU A 194 -23.84 -9.59 -9.45
C GLU A 194 -25.22 -10.15 -9.07
N GLU A 195 -26.24 -9.88 -9.91
CA GLU A 195 -27.60 -10.44 -9.79
C GLU A 195 -27.59 -11.94 -10.17
#